data_5102119454cfc8bd6f605095915f8a21
#
_entry.id   5102119454cfc8bd6f605095915f8a21
#
_cell.length_a   1.000
_cell.length_b   1.000
_cell.length_c   1.000
_cell.angle_alpha   90.00
_cell.angle_beta   90.00
_cell.angle_gamma   90.00
#
_symmetry.space_group_name_H-M   'P 1'
#
loop_
_entity.id
_entity.type
_entity.pdbx_description
1 polymer ?
#
loop_
_entity_poly.entity_id
_entity_poly.type
_entity_poly.pdbx_seq_one_letter_code
_entity_poly.pdbx_strand_id
1 'polypeptide(L)'
;GLADLRPSVEAGFHSILKTFVVHTHSVYANLAACSTACRPIAAQAFAGANYTWGWVPYTDPGANLTFAIRDELRRVEKETGKVPSVILMQNHGIIVHDDDPDTALAIHTDANERLARMFGLTGTSFPKIAVREMAAGIYAADVPYLADQFQTGGYSQEFLMTQPLYPDQMVFLTDTFFLNKEVLEDGQAVASSKTGEMLMQMDAKKALTLTETLTAVFFVMEHIRKSGYELSTMGEAAKKFIANWESEKYRKSLAGKKA
;
A
#
# COMPACT_ATOMS: atom_id res chain seq x y z
N GLY A 1 27.05 7.29 16.57
CA GLY A 1 26.82 8.29 15.55
C GLY A 1 25.85 7.83 14.50
N LEU A 2 25.34 8.74 13.67
CA LEU A 2 24.38 8.42 12.59
C LEU A 2 25.05 7.73 11.37
N ALA A 3 26.36 7.49 11.42
CA ALA A 3 27.14 6.95 10.30
C ALA A 3 26.68 5.56 9.82
N ASP A 4 26.03 4.79 10.69
CA ASP A 4 25.56 3.44 10.39
C ASP A 4 24.08 3.37 10.01
N LEU A 5 23.36 4.51 10.00
CA LEU A 5 21.97 4.59 9.64
C LEU A 5 21.84 5.04 8.18
N ARG A 6 21.25 4.19 7.34
CA ARG A 6 20.84 4.60 6.00
C ARG A 6 19.53 5.38 6.10
N PRO A 7 19.43 6.59 5.50
CA PRO A 7 18.16 7.29 5.41
C PRO A 7 17.15 6.46 4.61
N SER A 8 15.86 6.65 4.91
CA SER A 8 14.81 6.10 4.06
C SER A 8 14.97 6.64 2.64
N VAL A 9 14.64 5.84 1.66
CA VAL A 9 14.58 6.28 0.25
C VAL A 9 13.57 7.40 0.03
N GLU A 10 12.63 7.53 0.95
CA GLU A 10 11.58 8.54 0.96
C GLU A 10 12.01 9.85 1.64
N ALA A 11 13.18 9.87 2.29
CA ALA A 11 13.72 11.07 2.93
C ALA A 11 13.80 12.27 1.97
N GLY A 12 14.00 12.00 0.67
CA GLY A 12 14.05 13.05 -0.35
C GLY A 12 12.78 13.88 -0.43
N PHE A 13 11.61 13.25 -0.58
CA PHE A 13 10.37 14.02 -0.68
C PHE A 13 9.93 14.61 0.67
N HIS A 14 10.25 13.98 1.79
CA HIS A 14 10.03 14.59 3.11
C HIS A 14 10.79 15.92 3.26
N SER A 15 11.94 16.07 2.60
CA SER A 15 12.76 17.29 2.71
C SER A 15 12.22 18.50 1.92
N ILE A 16 11.28 18.28 1.00
CA ILE A 16 10.70 19.34 0.14
C ILE A 16 9.24 19.67 0.48
N LEU A 17 8.68 18.99 1.46
CA LEU A 17 7.31 19.20 1.94
C LEU A 17 7.29 20.08 3.20
N LYS A 18 6.10 20.41 3.70
CA LYS A 18 5.91 21.17 4.92
C LYS A 18 6.42 20.40 6.16
N THR A 19 6.35 21.02 7.32
CA THR A 19 6.91 20.53 8.59
C THR A 19 6.40 19.15 9.00
N PHE A 20 5.10 18.92 8.85
CA PHE A 20 4.46 17.62 9.18
C PHE A 20 4.02 16.93 7.90
N VAL A 21 4.44 15.69 7.74
CA VAL A 21 4.16 14.86 6.59
C VAL A 21 3.54 13.54 7.05
N VAL A 22 2.36 13.23 6.54
CA VAL A 22 1.68 11.95 6.71
C VAL A 22 1.73 11.23 5.38
N HIS A 23 2.57 10.20 5.28
CA HIS A 23 2.62 9.31 4.11
C HIS A 23 2.11 7.94 4.49
N THR A 24 1.16 7.42 3.73
CA THR A 24 0.56 6.11 3.97
C THR A 24 0.24 5.38 2.66
N HIS A 25 0.35 4.06 2.69
CA HIS A 25 -0.20 3.18 1.65
C HIS A 25 -1.65 2.81 1.99
N SER A 26 -2.45 3.81 2.33
CA SER A 26 -3.85 3.64 2.74
C SER A 26 -4.63 2.84 1.71
N VAL A 27 -5.44 1.87 2.17
CA VAL A 27 -6.31 1.09 1.29
C VAL A 27 -7.29 1.97 0.54
N TYR A 28 -7.84 3.01 1.17
CA TYR A 28 -8.79 3.92 0.55
C TYR A 28 -8.14 4.82 -0.52
N ALA A 29 -6.93 5.31 -0.26
CA ALA A 29 -6.16 6.03 -1.28
C ALA A 29 -5.80 5.10 -2.45
N ASN A 30 -5.43 3.84 -2.15
CA ASN A 30 -5.07 2.85 -3.15
C ASN A 30 -6.24 2.35 -3.99
N LEU A 31 -7.50 2.50 -3.56
CA LEU A 31 -8.67 2.31 -4.43
C LEU A 31 -8.61 3.23 -5.67
N ALA A 32 -8.21 4.48 -5.49
CA ALA A 32 -7.99 5.38 -6.60
C ALA A 32 -6.62 5.15 -7.26
N ALA A 33 -5.54 5.10 -6.45
CA ALA A 33 -4.17 5.04 -6.95
C ALA A 33 -3.84 3.77 -7.75
N CYS A 34 -4.52 2.64 -7.46
CA CYS A 34 -4.38 1.39 -8.19
C CYS A 34 -5.46 1.18 -9.25
N SER A 35 -6.20 2.23 -9.62
CA SER A 35 -7.14 2.25 -10.74
C SER A 35 -6.57 3.00 -11.94
N THR A 36 -6.88 2.54 -13.16
CA THR A 36 -6.57 3.28 -14.40
C THR A 36 -7.30 4.63 -14.46
N ALA A 37 -8.38 4.79 -13.67
CA ALA A 37 -9.17 6.01 -13.55
C ALA A 37 -8.76 6.89 -12.33
N CYS A 38 -7.53 6.79 -11.82
CA CYS A 38 -7.10 7.50 -10.61
C CYS A 38 -7.41 9.01 -10.63
N ARG A 39 -7.02 9.73 -11.68
CA ARG A 39 -7.24 11.19 -11.77
C ARG A 39 -8.72 11.60 -11.79
N PRO A 40 -9.60 11.03 -12.62
CA PRO A 40 -11.03 11.35 -12.57
C PRO A 40 -11.68 11.00 -11.22
N ILE A 41 -11.31 9.88 -10.59
CA ILE A 41 -11.81 9.50 -9.26
C ILE A 41 -11.39 10.56 -8.24
N ALA A 42 -10.11 10.93 -8.20
CA ALA A 42 -9.59 11.93 -7.27
C ALA A 42 -10.20 13.30 -7.50
N ALA A 43 -10.37 13.73 -8.77
CA ALA A 43 -11.00 15.00 -9.09
C ALA A 43 -12.45 15.09 -8.58
N GLN A 44 -13.20 14.01 -8.68
CA GLN A 44 -14.57 13.93 -8.15
C GLN A 44 -14.56 13.84 -6.62
N ALA A 45 -13.70 13.03 -6.02
CA ALA A 45 -13.62 12.89 -4.58
C ALA A 45 -13.27 14.21 -3.88
N PHE A 46 -12.32 14.95 -4.44
CA PHE A 46 -11.83 16.19 -3.83
C PHE A 46 -12.58 17.45 -4.31
N ALA A 47 -13.64 17.29 -5.12
CA ALA A 47 -14.50 18.41 -5.47
C ALA A 47 -15.07 19.07 -4.21
N GLY A 48 -14.90 20.39 -4.08
CA GLY A 48 -15.34 21.16 -2.92
C GLY A 48 -14.53 20.93 -1.63
N ALA A 49 -13.38 20.26 -1.69
CA ALA A 49 -12.45 20.21 -0.57
C ALA A 49 -11.85 21.60 -0.30
N ASN A 50 -11.48 21.87 0.96
CA ASN A 50 -10.84 23.14 1.35
C ASN A 50 -9.32 23.15 1.12
N TYR A 51 -8.78 22.11 0.52
CA TYR A 51 -7.38 21.93 0.14
C TYR A 51 -7.24 21.64 -1.35
N THR A 52 -6.05 21.88 -1.90
CA THR A 52 -5.68 21.49 -3.26
C THR A 52 -4.95 20.14 -3.24
N TRP A 53 -4.99 19.44 -4.38
CA TRP A 53 -4.37 18.13 -4.52
C TRP A 53 -3.58 18.03 -5.82
N GLY A 54 -2.58 17.16 -5.81
CA GLY A 54 -1.77 16.79 -6.94
C GLY A 54 -1.80 15.29 -7.20
N TRP A 55 -1.40 14.88 -8.40
CA TRP A 55 -1.28 13.49 -8.78
C TRP A 55 0.04 13.22 -9.47
N VAL A 56 0.78 12.24 -8.97
CA VAL A 56 2.06 11.80 -9.52
C VAL A 56 1.86 10.42 -10.17
N PRO A 57 2.17 10.26 -11.47
CA PRO A 57 2.16 8.95 -12.11
C PRO A 57 3.17 8.03 -11.43
N TYR A 58 3.03 6.72 -11.65
CA TYR A 58 3.99 5.79 -11.07
C TYR A 58 5.43 6.22 -11.38
N THR A 59 6.20 6.34 -10.33
CA THR A 59 7.62 6.70 -10.38
C THR A 59 8.36 5.88 -9.34
N ASP A 60 9.50 5.33 -9.72
CA ASP A 60 10.31 4.53 -8.81
C ASP A 60 10.68 5.32 -7.56
N PRO A 61 10.51 4.73 -6.36
CA PRO A 61 10.87 5.37 -5.10
C PRO A 61 12.31 5.89 -5.07
N GLY A 62 12.54 6.97 -4.33
CA GLY A 62 13.86 7.62 -4.23
C GLY A 62 13.90 9.00 -4.91
N ALA A 63 15.04 9.34 -5.50
CA ALA A 63 15.26 10.70 -6.06
C ALA A 63 14.26 11.04 -7.17
N ASN A 64 13.95 10.08 -8.05
CA ASN A 64 13.02 10.31 -9.15
C ASN A 64 11.62 10.66 -8.64
N LEU A 65 11.12 9.94 -7.65
CA LEU A 65 9.85 10.24 -7.00
C LEU A 65 9.87 11.62 -6.33
N THR A 66 10.96 11.97 -5.66
CA THR A 66 11.15 13.31 -5.07
C THR A 66 11.02 14.41 -6.12
N PHE A 67 11.66 14.24 -7.27
CA PHE A 67 11.59 15.23 -8.35
C PHE A 67 10.20 15.30 -8.98
N ALA A 68 9.54 14.15 -9.19
CA ALA A 68 8.16 14.11 -9.70
C ALA A 68 7.18 14.82 -8.76
N ILE A 69 7.30 14.59 -7.45
CA ILE A 69 6.50 15.29 -6.42
C ILE A 69 6.78 16.79 -6.46
N ARG A 70 8.05 17.23 -6.48
CA ARG A 70 8.41 18.65 -6.56
C ARG A 70 7.79 19.33 -7.79
N ASP A 71 7.85 18.67 -8.92
CA ASP A 71 7.36 19.24 -10.18
C ASP A 71 5.82 19.32 -10.17
N GLU A 72 5.15 18.34 -9.55
CA GLU A 72 3.70 18.39 -9.35
C GLU A 72 3.28 19.49 -8.35
N LEU A 73 4.02 19.69 -7.25
CA LEU A 73 3.78 20.79 -6.31
C LEU A 73 3.79 22.14 -7.05
N ARG A 74 4.82 22.38 -7.86
CA ARG A 74 4.99 23.61 -8.65
C ARG A 74 3.90 23.78 -9.71
N ARG A 75 3.50 22.68 -10.36
CA ARG A 75 2.42 22.69 -11.36
C ARG A 75 1.11 23.14 -10.74
N VAL A 76 0.71 22.48 -9.62
CA VAL A 76 -0.55 22.81 -8.94
C VAL A 76 -0.53 24.21 -8.36
N GLU A 77 0.59 24.63 -7.74
CA GLU A 77 0.75 25.98 -7.20
C GLU A 77 0.60 27.05 -8.31
N LYS A 78 1.19 26.83 -9.46
CA LYS A 78 1.06 27.74 -10.61
C LYS A 78 -0.38 27.83 -11.11
N GLU A 79 -1.13 26.73 -11.12
CA GLU A 79 -2.50 26.66 -11.62
C GLU A 79 -3.53 27.21 -10.63
N THR A 80 -3.32 27.00 -9.34
CA THR A 80 -4.31 27.26 -8.28
C THR A 80 -3.94 28.42 -7.35
N GLY A 81 -2.68 28.86 -7.39
CA GLY A 81 -2.12 29.82 -6.42
C GLY A 81 -1.83 29.22 -5.04
N LYS A 82 -1.96 27.90 -4.87
CA LYS A 82 -1.75 27.20 -3.60
C LYS A 82 -0.91 25.94 -3.80
N VAL A 83 0.02 25.70 -2.89
CA VAL A 83 0.73 24.41 -2.81
C VAL A 83 -0.28 23.34 -2.42
N PRO A 84 -0.35 22.19 -3.14
CA PRO A 84 -1.29 21.14 -2.78
C PRO A 84 -0.94 20.49 -1.45
N SER A 85 -1.92 20.35 -0.56
CA SER A 85 -1.74 19.66 0.72
C SER A 85 -1.83 18.13 0.59
N VAL A 86 -2.41 17.64 -0.48
CA VAL A 86 -2.62 16.21 -0.77
C VAL A 86 -1.93 15.83 -2.08
N ILE A 87 -1.17 14.74 -2.07
CA ILE A 87 -0.57 14.18 -3.27
C ILE A 87 -0.93 12.69 -3.33
N LEU A 88 -1.64 12.30 -4.40
CA LEU A 88 -1.86 10.90 -4.73
C LEU A 88 -0.74 10.42 -5.65
N MET A 89 -0.20 9.26 -5.34
CA MET A 89 0.86 8.62 -6.13
C MET A 89 0.30 7.31 -6.71
N GLN A 90 0.33 7.18 -8.03
CA GLN A 90 -0.15 5.99 -8.72
C GLN A 90 0.61 4.74 -8.27
N ASN A 91 -0.13 3.65 -7.98
CA ASN A 91 0.42 2.38 -7.51
C ASN A 91 1.35 2.52 -6.28
N HIS A 92 1.03 3.46 -5.37
CA HIS A 92 1.84 3.71 -4.19
C HIS A 92 0.98 4.06 -2.96
N GLY A 93 0.35 5.23 -2.98
CA GLY A 93 -0.42 5.70 -1.84
C GLY A 93 -0.70 7.21 -1.86
N ILE A 94 -0.74 7.79 -0.67
CA ILE A 94 -1.07 9.20 -0.44
C ILE A 94 -0.01 9.87 0.44
N ILE A 95 0.30 11.12 0.12
CA ILE A 95 1.03 12.03 1.00
C ILE A 95 0.10 13.19 1.35
N VAL A 96 0.09 13.56 2.63
CA VAL A 96 -0.53 14.80 3.12
C VAL A 96 0.52 15.56 3.92
N HIS A 97 0.58 16.87 3.75
CA HIS A 97 1.50 17.70 4.53
C HIS A 97 0.91 19.06 4.92
N ASP A 98 1.25 19.50 6.11
CA ASP A 98 0.93 20.82 6.62
C ASP A 98 1.98 21.29 7.63
N ASP A 99 1.96 22.60 8.00
CA ASP A 99 2.80 23.13 9.07
C ASP A 99 2.18 22.93 10.46
N ASP A 100 0.92 22.53 10.51
CA ASP A 100 0.20 22.12 11.70
C ASP A 100 -0.11 20.61 11.66
N PRO A 101 0.28 19.83 12.69
CA PRO A 101 0.10 18.37 12.70
C PRO A 101 -1.37 17.94 12.72
N ASP A 102 -2.22 18.65 13.44
CA ASP A 102 -3.64 18.32 13.56
C ASP A 102 -4.35 18.59 12.22
N THR A 103 -3.97 19.65 11.52
CA THR A 103 -4.44 19.95 10.17
C THR A 103 -4.00 18.86 9.18
N ALA A 104 -2.74 18.41 9.23
CA ALA A 104 -2.25 17.34 8.35
C ALA A 104 -3.05 16.03 8.58
N LEU A 105 -3.29 15.64 9.83
CA LEU A 105 -4.08 14.46 10.17
C LEU A 105 -5.55 14.60 9.75
N ALA A 106 -6.16 15.77 9.96
CA ALA A 106 -7.53 16.04 9.58
C ALA A 106 -7.71 15.96 8.05
N ILE A 107 -6.80 16.54 7.27
CA ILE A 107 -6.80 16.45 5.81
C ILE A 107 -6.61 15.00 5.36
N HIS A 108 -5.69 14.26 5.98
CA HIS A 108 -5.45 12.86 5.65
C HIS A 108 -6.71 12.01 5.88
N THR A 109 -7.40 12.21 7.00
CA THR A 109 -8.66 11.53 7.30
C THR A 109 -9.74 11.88 6.30
N ASP A 110 -9.99 13.17 6.04
CA ASP A 110 -11.00 13.63 5.07
C ASP A 110 -10.71 13.12 3.65
N ALA A 111 -9.45 13.15 3.22
CA ALA A 111 -9.06 12.64 1.91
C ALA A 111 -9.38 11.15 1.75
N ASN A 112 -9.03 10.33 2.74
CA ASN A 112 -9.33 8.90 2.73
C ASN A 112 -10.83 8.62 2.76
N GLU A 113 -11.61 9.35 3.56
CA GLU A 113 -13.06 9.20 3.60
C GLU A 113 -13.74 9.61 2.28
N ARG A 114 -13.27 10.69 1.64
CA ARG A 114 -13.75 11.10 0.32
C ARG A 114 -13.49 10.04 -0.73
N LEU A 115 -12.29 9.48 -0.74
CA LEU A 115 -11.91 8.39 -1.65
C LEU A 115 -12.72 7.13 -1.37
N ALA A 116 -12.92 6.74 -0.11
CA ALA A 116 -13.76 5.60 0.27
C ALA A 116 -15.20 5.74 -0.28
N ARG A 117 -15.79 6.92 -0.14
CA ARG A 117 -17.16 7.20 -0.64
C ARG A 117 -17.31 7.02 -2.16
N MET A 118 -16.24 7.24 -2.95
CA MET A 118 -16.25 6.98 -4.40
C MET A 118 -16.51 5.51 -4.75
N PHE A 119 -16.22 4.61 -3.79
CA PHE A 119 -16.41 3.16 -3.92
C PHE A 119 -17.56 2.63 -3.06
N GLY A 120 -18.44 3.51 -2.55
CA GLY A 120 -19.56 3.14 -1.69
C GLY A 120 -19.13 2.65 -0.29
N LEU A 121 -17.94 3.04 0.15
CA LEU A 121 -17.32 2.63 1.40
C LEU A 121 -17.27 3.78 2.42
N THR A 122 -16.97 3.44 3.67
CA THR A 122 -16.68 4.36 4.77
C THR A 122 -15.25 4.14 5.28
N GLY A 123 -14.71 5.06 6.06
CA GLY A 123 -13.39 4.92 6.66
C GLY A 123 -13.22 3.73 7.61
N THR A 124 -14.30 3.01 7.92
CA THR A 124 -14.32 1.81 8.77
C THR A 124 -14.65 0.52 8.01
N SER A 125 -14.72 0.56 6.67
CA SER A 125 -15.09 -0.61 5.85
C SER A 125 -13.98 -1.64 5.73
N PHE A 126 -12.71 -1.27 5.99
CA PHE A 126 -11.61 -2.22 5.96
C PHE A 126 -11.73 -3.26 7.08
N PRO A 127 -11.54 -4.57 6.78
CA PRO A 127 -11.67 -5.61 7.78
C PRO A 127 -10.71 -5.46 8.97
N LYS A 128 -11.16 -5.85 10.16
CA LYS A 128 -10.27 -5.94 11.31
C LYS A 128 -9.25 -7.06 11.09
N ILE A 129 -7.97 -6.75 11.24
CA ILE A 129 -6.89 -7.71 11.06
C ILE A 129 -6.58 -8.40 12.39
N ALA A 130 -6.53 -9.73 12.35
CA ALA A 130 -6.12 -10.55 13.47
C ALA A 130 -5.43 -11.82 13.00
N VAL A 131 -4.56 -12.34 13.85
CA VAL A 131 -3.94 -13.67 13.70
C VAL A 131 -4.13 -14.45 14.99
N ARG A 132 -4.24 -15.76 14.88
CA ARG A 132 -4.40 -16.67 16.02
C ARG A 132 -3.25 -17.65 16.07
N GLU A 133 -2.58 -17.77 17.19
CA GLU A 133 -1.53 -18.78 17.39
C GLU A 133 -2.15 -20.19 17.46
N MET A 134 -1.66 -21.08 16.62
CA MET A 134 -2.11 -22.48 16.54
C MET A 134 -1.16 -23.42 17.26
N ALA A 135 0.14 -23.12 17.20
CA ALA A 135 1.23 -23.78 17.90
C ALA A 135 2.40 -22.78 17.97
N ALA A 136 3.45 -23.11 18.73
CA ALA A 136 4.62 -22.24 18.85
C ALA A 136 5.21 -21.86 17.48
N GLY A 137 5.16 -20.58 17.13
CA GLY A 137 5.63 -20.05 15.87
C GLY A 137 4.74 -20.33 14.63
N ILE A 138 3.56 -20.93 14.83
CA ILE A 138 2.58 -21.18 13.77
C ILE A 138 1.32 -20.38 14.04
N TYR A 139 0.94 -19.54 13.09
CA TYR A 139 -0.24 -18.67 13.17
C TYR A 139 -1.23 -18.97 12.04
N ALA A 140 -2.52 -18.81 12.32
CA ALA A 140 -3.57 -18.75 11.32
C ALA A 140 -4.06 -17.30 11.17
N ALA A 141 -4.37 -16.88 9.95
CA ALA A 141 -5.10 -15.63 9.73
C ALA A 141 -6.51 -15.77 10.30
N ASP A 142 -6.92 -14.79 11.12
CA ASP A 142 -8.26 -14.73 11.71
C ASP A 142 -9.04 -13.55 11.12
N VAL A 143 -9.22 -13.58 9.80
CA VAL A 143 -9.88 -12.55 9.01
C VAL A 143 -10.88 -13.24 8.05
N PRO A 144 -12.17 -13.31 8.40
CA PRO A 144 -13.19 -13.99 7.58
C PRO A 144 -13.25 -13.47 6.15
N TYR A 145 -13.07 -12.16 5.96
CA TYR A 145 -12.98 -11.55 4.64
C TYR A 145 -11.87 -12.18 3.79
N LEU A 146 -10.67 -12.33 4.36
CA LEU A 146 -9.53 -12.89 3.64
C LEU A 146 -9.77 -14.36 3.28
N ALA A 147 -10.37 -15.12 4.18
CA ALA A 147 -10.77 -16.51 3.92
C ALA A 147 -11.76 -16.63 2.75
N ASP A 148 -12.75 -15.75 2.69
CA ASP A 148 -13.70 -15.68 1.57
C ASP A 148 -12.97 -15.34 0.26
N GLN A 149 -12.06 -14.36 0.26
CA GLN A 149 -11.29 -13.99 -0.93
C GLN A 149 -10.43 -15.15 -1.47
N PHE A 150 -9.85 -15.98 -0.63
CA PHE A 150 -9.13 -17.17 -1.11
C PHE A 150 -10.04 -18.18 -1.81
N GLN A 151 -11.28 -18.34 -1.33
CA GLN A 151 -12.23 -19.29 -1.89
C GLN A 151 -12.94 -18.77 -3.14
N THR A 152 -13.31 -17.50 -3.17
CA THR A 152 -14.22 -16.95 -4.17
C THR A 152 -13.55 -15.97 -5.13
N GLY A 153 -12.42 -15.36 -4.76
CA GLY A 153 -11.76 -14.28 -5.51
C GLY A 153 -11.15 -14.70 -6.84
N GLY A 154 -10.94 -16.02 -7.06
CA GLY A 154 -10.42 -16.56 -8.33
C GLY A 154 -8.99 -16.14 -8.67
N TYR A 155 -8.20 -15.71 -7.69
CA TYR A 155 -6.82 -15.27 -7.89
C TYR A 155 -5.87 -16.46 -8.00
N SER A 156 -4.94 -16.42 -8.97
CA SER A 156 -3.87 -17.38 -9.06
C SER A 156 -2.61 -16.89 -8.33
N GLN A 157 -1.75 -17.82 -7.90
CA GLN A 157 -0.41 -17.50 -7.39
C GLN A 157 0.35 -16.62 -8.37
N GLU A 158 0.33 -16.98 -9.65
CA GLU A 158 1.01 -16.22 -10.72
C GLU A 158 0.51 -14.77 -10.78
N PHE A 159 -0.81 -14.55 -10.78
CA PHE A 159 -1.38 -13.21 -10.80
C PHE A 159 -0.89 -12.37 -9.62
N LEU A 160 -0.97 -12.92 -8.41
CA LEU A 160 -0.56 -12.20 -7.19
C LEU A 160 0.92 -11.82 -7.18
N MET A 161 1.78 -12.65 -7.80
CA MET A 161 3.23 -12.41 -7.86
C MET A 161 3.66 -11.56 -9.06
N THR A 162 2.91 -11.59 -10.18
CA THR A 162 3.32 -10.91 -11.41
C THR A 162 2.59 -9.60 -11.68
N GLN A 163 1.47 -9.35 -11.00
CA GLN A 163 0.63 -8.15 -11.18
C GLN A 163 0.46 -7.36 -9.86
N PRO A 164 1.56 -6.93 -9.22
CA PRO A 164 1.45 -6.21 -7.96
C PRO A 164 0.80 -4.84 -8.14
N LEU A 165 -0.01 -4.45 -7.17
CA LEU A 165 -0.70 -3.15 -7.15
C LEU A 165 0.23 -2.02 -6.68
N TYR A 166 1.04 -2.29 -5.65
CA TYR A 166 1.94 -1.32 -5.02
C TYR A 166 3.12 -2.03 -4.36
N PRO A 167 4.20 -1.31 -3.98
CA PRO A 167 5.45 -1.92 -3.53
C PRO A 167 5.33 -2.92 -2.38
N ASP A 168 4.47 -2.69 -1.38
CA ASP A 168 4.32 -3.58 -0.23
C ASP A 168 3.93 -5.00 -0.63
N GLN A 169 3.13 -5.16 -1.68
CA GLN A 169 2.77 -6.48 -2.18
C GLN A 169 4.01 -7.27 -2.59
N MET A 170 4.97 -6.64 -3.24
CA MET A 170 6.22 -7.31 -3.61
C MET A 170 7.12 -7.54 -2.40
N VAL A 171 7.23 -6.54 -1.53
CA VAL A 171 8.12 -6.59 -0.36
C VAL A 171 7.74 -7.70 0.60
N PHE A 172 6.45 -7.87 0.87
CA PHE A 172 5.98 -8.79 1.89
C PHE A 172 5.50 -10.14 1.36
N LEU A 173 5.07 -10.25 0.09
CA LEU A 173 4.53 -11.50 -0.44
C LEU A 173 5.56 -12.33 -1.21
N THR A 174 6.54 -11.70 -1.89
CA THR A 174 7.52 -12.43 -2.69
C THR A 174 8.32 -13.40 -1.83
N ASP A 175 8.42 -14.66 -2.27
CA ASP A 175 9.08 -15.77 -1.58
C ASP A 175 8.52 -16.12 -0.18
N THR A 176 7.46 -15.42 0.26
CA THR A 176 6.86 -15.60 1.58
C THR A 176 5.47 -16.22 1.49
N PHE A 177 4.64 -15.79 0.54
CA PHE A 177 3.26 -16.24 0.38
C PHE A 177 3.10 -17.23 -0.75
N PHE A 178 2.37 -18.33 -0.48
CA PHE A 178 2.06 -19.37 -1.44
C PHE A 178 0.56 -19.74 -1.38
N LEU A 179 -0.05 -19.89 -2.55
CA LEU A 179 -1.42 -20.37 -2.67
C LEU A 179 -1.43 -21.86 -3.06
N ASN A 180 -2.11 -22.70 -2.27
CA ASN A 180 -2.23 -24.13 -2.49
C ASN A 180 -0.91 -24.93 -2.50
N LYS A 181 0.12 -24.44 -1.81
CA LYS A 181 1.33 -25.22 -1.54
C LYS A 181 1.02 -26.31 -0.51
N GLU A 182 1.53 -27.52 -0.70
CA GLU A 182 1.24 -28.67 0.18
C GLU A 182 1.94 -28.59 1.53
N VAL A 183 3.14 -28.01 1.57
CA VAL A 183 3.99 -27.99 2.76
C VAL A 183 4.24 -26.55 3.19
N LEU A 184 3.99 -26.27 4.47
CA LEU A 184 4.37 -25.01 5.12
C LEU A 184 5.80 -25.12 5.64
N GLU A 185 6.65 -24.17 5.27
CA GLU A 185 8.05 -24.09 5.68
C GLU A 185 8.30 -22.83 6.53
N ASP A 186 9.44 -22.81 7.24
CA ASP A 186 9.82 -21.67 8.05
C ASP A 186 9.94 -20.38 7.22
N GLY A 187 9.41 -19.29 7.76
CA GLY A 187 9.33 -17.99 7.08
C GLY A 187 8.23 -17.89 6.02
N GLN A 188 7.39 -18.91 5.84
CA GLN A 188 6.35 -18.94 4.81
C GLN A 188 4.94 -18.84 5.36
N ALA A 189 4.04 -18.45 4.47
CA ALA A 189 2.59 -18.53 4.60
C ALA A 189 1.99 -19.32 3.45
N VAL A 190 1.07 -20.21 3.76
CA VAL A 190 0.35 -21.02 2.78
C VAL A 190 -1.15 -20.82 2.98
N ALA A 191 -1.83 -20.39 1.92
CA ALA A 191 -3.28 -20.30 1.88
C ALA A 191 -3.88 -21.40 1.01
N SER A 192 -5.09 -21.83 1.37
CA SER A 192 -5.88 -22.82 0.63
C SER A 192 -7.07 -22.16 -0.03
N SER A 193 -7.16 -22.20 -1.35
CA SER A 193 -8.36 -21.75 -2.07
C SER A 193 -9.56 -22.65 -1.85
N LYS A 194 -9.36 -23.87 -1.34
CA LYS A 194 -10.44 -24.82 -1.04
C LYS A 194 -11.09 -24.55 0.32
N THR A 195 -10.29 -24.24 1.35
CA THR A 195 -10.78 -24.06 2.73
C THR A 195 -10.85 -22.59 3.15
N GLY A 196 -10.14 -21.68 2.46
CA GLY A 196 -9.98 -20.30 2.86
C GLY A 196 -8.97 -20.11 4.00
N GLU A 197 -8.43 -21.17 4.57
CA GLU A 197 -7.47 -21.10 5.66
C GLU A 197 -6.10 -20.64 5.16
N MET A 198 -5.44 -19.77 5.93
CA MET A 198 -4.04 -19.40 5.72
C MET A 198 -3.25 -19.67 6.99
N LEU A 199 -2.24 -20.52 6.87
CA LEU A 199 -1.28 -20.83 7.93
C LEU A 199 0.07 -20.19 7.65
N MET A 200 0.75 -19.74 8.70
CA MET A 200 2.02 -19.01 8.64
C MET A 200 2.98 -19.56 9.68
N GLN A 201 4.20 -19.93 9.26
CA GLN A 201 5.28 -20.34 10.16
C GLN A 201 6.31 -19.21 10.26
N MET A 202 6.11 -18.31 11.19
CA MET A 202 6.92 -17.10 11.38
C MET A 202 6.62 -16.45 12.73
N ASP A 203 7.29 -15.33 13.07
CA ASP A 203 6.92 -14.56 14.26
C ASP A 203 5.58 -13.85 14.11
N ALA A 204 4.91 -13.54 15.24
CA ALA A 204 3.58 -12.95 15.30
C ALA A 204 3.47 -11.61 14.53
N LYS A 205 4.52 -10.77 14.59
CA LYS A 205 4.53 -9.47 13.92
C LYS A 205 4.55 -9.64 12.41
N LYS A 206 5.37 -10.55 11.88
CA LYS A 206 5.41 -10.85 10.45
C LYS A 206 4.09 -11.46 9.98
N ALA A 207 3.52 -12.40 10.76
CA ALA A 207 2.23 -13.00 10.47
C ALA A 207 1.11 -11.95 10.38
N LEU A 208 1.07 -10.99 11.31
CA LEU A 208 0.13 -9.89 11.29
C LEU A 208 0.33 -8.99 10.06
N THR A 209 1.57 -8.57 9.79
CA THR A 209 1.90 -7.72 8.62
C THR A 209 1.51 -8.39 7.30
N LEU A 210 1.80 -9.68 7.15
CA LEU A 210 1.45 -10.43 5.94
C LEU A 210 -0.07 -10.55 5.76
N THR A 211 -0.80 -10.84 6.85
CA THR A 211 -2.26 -10.92 6.85
C THR A 211 -2.88 -9.57 6.47
N GLU A 212 -2.36 -8.47 7.02
CA GLU A 212 -2.79 -7.12 6.69
C GLU A 212 -2.53 -6.79 5.21
N THR A 213 -1.32 -7.06 4.73
CA THR A 213 -0.94 -6.79 3.33
C THR A 213 -1.82 -7.55 2.34
N LEU A 214 -2.05 -8.85 2.56
CA LEU A 214 -2.94 -9.64 1.70
C LEU A 214 -4.39 -9.15 1.74
N THR A 215 -4.89 -8.84 2.94
CA THR A 215 -6.24 -8.30 3.09
C THR A 215 -6.38 -6.97 2.36
N ALA A 216 -5.38 -6.09 2.45
CA ALA A 216 -5.36 -4.80 1.76
C ALA A 216 -5.34 -4.97 0.24
N VAL A 217 -4.49 -5.86 -0.28
CA VAL A 217 -4.41 -6.16 -1.72
C VAL A 217 -5.75 -6.64 -2.25
N PHE A 218 -6.37 -7.63 -1.60
CA PHE A 218 -7.67 -8.16 -2.03
C PHE A 218 -8.79 -7.13 -1.90
N PHE A 219 -8.81 -6.36 -0.82
CA PHE A 219 -9.77 -5.29 -0.61
C PHE A 219 -9.72 -4.24 -1.74
N VAL A 220 -8.54 -3.80 -2.09
CA VAL A 220 -8.34 -2.83 -3.19
C VAL A 220 -8.77 -3.44 -4.52
N MET A 221 -8.33 -4.66 -4.85
CA MET A 221 -8.69 -5.32 -6.11
C MET A 221 -10.20 -5.52 -6.25
N GLU A 222 -10.84 -6.02 -5.21
CA GLU A 222 -12.27 -6.31 -5.20
C GLU A 222 -13.10 -5.05 -5.44
N HIS A 223 -12.83 -3.99 -4.65
CA HIS A 223 -13.66 -2.78 -4.70
C HIS A 223 -13.44 -1.97 -5.97
N ILE A 224 -12.24 -1.95 -6.55
CA ILE A 224 -12.00 -1.37 -7.87
C ILE A 224 -12.86 -2.09 -8.93
N ARG A 225 -12.82 -3.42 -8.95
CA ARG A 225 -13.60 -4.22 -9.92
C ARG A 225 -15.11 -4.09 -9.70
N LYS A 226 -15.59 -4.16 -8.46
CA LYS A 226 -17.01 -3.98 -8.13
C LYS A 226 -17.56 -2.62 -8.55
N SER A 227 -16.72 -1.61 -8.57
CA SER A 227 -17.08 -0.26 -9.02
C SER A 227 -16.98 -0.06 -10.55
N GLY A 228 -16.66 -1.14 -11.29
CA GLY A 228 -16.56 -1.11 -12.75
C GLY A 228 -15.28 -0.47 -13.28
N TYR A 229 -14.29 -0.23 -12.45
CA TYR A 229 -13.00 0.28 -12.86
C TYR A 229 -11.99 -0.84 -13.15
N GLU A 230 -10.99 -0.53 -13.97
CA GLU A 230 -9.89 -1.43 -14.26
C GLU A 230 -8.73 -1.21 -13.29
N LEU A 231 -8.05 -2.32 -12.94
CA LEU A 231 -6.85 -2.27 -12.12
C LEU A 231 -5.69 -1.66 -12.88
N SER A 232 -4.96 -0.75 -12.24
CA SER A 232 -3.61 -0.38 -12.61
C SER A 232 -2.65 -1.22 -11.78
N THR A 233 -1.71 -1.91 -12.44
CA THR A 233 -0.68 -2.71 -11.78
C THR A 233 0.70 -2.16 -12.12
N MET A 234 1.69 -2.46 -11.28
CA MET A 234 3.05 -2.04 -11.50
C MET A 234 3.63 -2.74 -12.73
N GLY A 235 4.26 -1.97 -13.63
CA GLY A 235 4.89 -2.51 -14.83
C GLY A 235 6.17 -3.30 -14.55
N GLU A 236 6.68 -4.03 -15.56
CA GLU A 236 7.88 -4.88 -15.44
C GLU A 236 9.14 -4.11 -14.99
N ALA A 237 9.31 -2.87 -15.44
CA ALA A 237 10.44 -2.03 -15.01
C ALA A 237 10.39 -1.73 -13.51
N ALA A 238 9.21 -1.37 -13.01
CA ALA A 238 8.95 -1.11 -11.59
C ALA A 238 9.22 -2.35 -10.72
N LYS A 239 8.73 -3.52 -11.17
CA LYS A 239 8.96 -4.79 -10.48
C LYS A 239 10.45 -5.11 -10.38
N LYS A 240 11.20 -4.97 -11.47
CA LYS A 240 12.66 -5.17 -11.49
C LYS A 240 13.38 -4.19 -10.57
N PHE A 241 12.92 -2.93 -10.53
CA PHE A 241 13.50 -1.93 -9.65
C PHE A 241 13.33 -2.31 -8.18
N ILE A 242 12.11 -2.63 -7.73
CA ILE A 242 11.82 -3.02 -6.34
C ILE A 242 12.58 -4.31 -5.97
N ALA A 243 12.57 -5.34 -6.84
CA ALA A 243 13.25 -6.62 -6.58
C ALA A 243 14.77 -6.47 -6.40
N ASN A 244 15.39 -5.50 -7.08
CA ASN A 244 16.82 -5.24 -7.02
C ASN A 244 17.22 -4.19 -5.99
N TRP A 245 16.26 -3.64 -5.27
CA TRP A 245 16.49 -2.51 -4.40
C TRP A 245 17.36 -2.88 -3.18
N GLU A 246 18.52 -2.24 -3.04
CA GLU A 246 19.48 -2.53 -1.96
C GLU A 246 18.92 -2.23 -0.57
N SER A 247 18.04 -1.24 -0.43
CA SER A 247 17.42 -0.93 0.87
C SER A 247 16.45 -2.01 1.33
N GLU A 248 15.76 -2.69 0.42
CA GLU A 248 14.92 -3.83 0.77
C GLU A 248 15.75 -5.07 1.14
N LYS A 249 16.85 -5.30 0.45
CA LYS A 249 17.85 -6.31 0.87
C LYS A 249 18.39 -6.01 2.26
N TYR A 250 18.64 -4.73 2.57
CA TYR A 250 19.08 -4.29 3.89
C TYR A 250 18.01 -4.46 4.97
N ARG A 251 16.74 -4.08 4.71
CA ARG A 251 15.60 -4.33 5.62
C ARG A 251 15.41 -5.82 5.91
N LYS A 252 15.44 -6.66 4.88
CA LYS A 252 15.38 -8.13 5.04
C LYS A 252 16.56 -8.64 5.89
N SER A 253 17.77 -8.11 5.71
CA SER A 253 18.95 -8.47 6.50
C SER A 253 18.88 -8.05 7.97
N LEU A 254 18.23 -6.91 8.27
CA LEU A 254 18.02 -6.46 9.66
C LEU A 254 16.94 -7.29 10.37
N ALA A 255 15.89 -7.69 9.64
CA ALA A 255 14.86 -8.56 10.19
C ALA A 255 15.39 -9.96 10.54
N GLY A 256 16.39 -10.45 9.79
CA GLY A 256 17.07 -11.74 10.09
C GLY A 256 18.16 -11.69 11.15
N LYS A 257 18.60 -10.51 11.62
CA LYS A 257 19.68 -10.35 12.63
C LYS A 257 19.17 -10.10 14.05
N LYS A 258 17.87 -10.09 14.30
CA LYS A 258 17.27 -9.99 15.63
C LYS A 258 16.68 -11.34 16.03
N ALA A 259 17.53 -12.30 16.26
CA ALA A 259 17.29 -13.47 17.08
C ALA A 259 18.31 -13.47 18.22
#